data_c01bad613f4f12b18630989ce339f5fe
#
_entry.id   c01bad613f4f12b18630989ce339f5fe
#
_cell.length_a   1.000
_cell.length_b   1.000
_cell.length_c   1.000
_cell.angle_alpha   90.00
_cell.angle_beta   90.00
_cell.angle_gamma   90.00
#
_symmetry.space_group_name_H-M   'P 1'
#
loop_
_entity.id
_entity.type
_entity.pdbx_description
1 polymer ?
#
loop_
_entity_poly.entity_id
_entity_poly.type
_entity_poly.pdbx_seq_one_letter_code
_entity_poly.pdbx_strand_id
1 'polypeptide(L)'
;MRILFLLFTILSLSPLVQAKTVTDITGRQVIIPDNPQRIVLGESRMLYTLALLEPGNPAQRIVGWPGDLARYDAQSWGRYITAFPDIARIPQLGNGNLNSVNAEMLLPLKPDLVILPRLAKGADNEQSIQQALTQAGIPYIYVDLRIDLLKNTVPSLRLLGEVLNQQSRADAFITFYQQHMDAIRTRLAQYQGRKPTVMLHLHLGRRDTCCTTAVNGNLGELLAFAGGDNIAAGKVKGVYGELSPEQALAANPDVYIATGMAGPDGKRFSDLMLGPDVTPRQASDSLRTLLLQEPLLSHLSAVGNGRAWSMWHNFYLSPYHVVMVEMFAKALYPTLFSDIDPQRTLQQLYQQFLPIDFSGTYWSQLTHE
;
A
#
# COMPACT_ATOMS: atom_id res chain seq x y z
N MET A 1 -20.02 -70.37 29.91
CA MET A 1 -19.69 -69.00 30.21
C MET A 1 -19.22 -68.34 28.90
N ARG A 2 -20.17 -67.67 28.20
CA ARG A 2 -19.92 -66.99 26.90
C ARG A 2 -19.63 -65.52 27.18
N ILE A 3 -18.41 -65.08 26.92
CA ILE A 3 -17.95 -63.71 27.03
C ILE A 3 -18.30 -63.02 25.72
N LEU A 4 -19.24 -62.06 25.78
CA LEU A 4 -19.65 -61.22 24.67
C LEU A 4 -18.69 -60.01 24.57
N PHE A 5 -17.85 -60.00 23.54
CA PHE A 5 -16.99 -58.84 23.25
C PHE A 5 -17.84 -57.78 22.54
N LEU A 6 -18.16 -56.68 23.23
CA LEU A 6 -18.74 -55.48 22.61
C LEU A 6 -17.63 -54.69 21.91
N LEU A 7 -17.62 -54.72 20.57
CA LEU A 7 -16.77 -53.84 19.74
C LEU A 7 -17.35 -52.41 19.77
N PHE A 8 -16.73 -51.54 20.51
CA PHE A 8 -17.03 -50.10 20.50
C PHE A 8 -16.34 -49.49 19.29
N THR A 9 -17.08 -49.29 18.18
CA THR A 9 -16.64 -48.50 17.01
C THR A 9 -16.66 -47.01 17.39
N ILE A 10 -15.49 -46.45 17.68
CA ILE A 10 -15.29 -44.99 17.81
C ILE A 10 -15.41 -44.39 16.41
N LEU A 11 -16.60 -43.85 16.10
CA LEU A 11 -16.80 -43.01 14.92
C LEU A 11 -16.05 -41.72 15.14
N SER A 12 -14.84 -41.58 14.56
CA SER A 12 -14.12 -40.34 14.50
C SER A 12 -14.91 -39.35 13.65
N LEU A 13 -15.68 -38.47 14.29
CA LEU A 13 -16.22 -37.26 13.66
C LEU A 13 -15.04 -36.35 13.30
N SER A 14 -14.54 -36.49 12.07
CA SER A 14 -13.70 -35.45 11.49
C SER A 14 -14.54 -34.18 11.41
N PRO A 15 -14.06 -33.05 11.95
CA PRO A 15 -14.78 -31.77 11.79
C PRO A 15 -14.89 -31.50 10.27
N LEU A 16 -16.10 -31.38 9.77
CA LEU A 16 -16.37 -30.89 8.42
C LEU A 16 -15.81 -29.46 8.37
N VAL A 17 -14.67 -29.28 7.71
CA VAL A 17 -14.15 -27.95 7.40
C VAL A 17 -15.16 -27.33 6.44
N GLN A 18 -15.98 -26.41 6.93
CA GLN A 18 -16.86 -25.63 6.08
C GLN A 18 -16.01 -24.82 5.09
N ALA A 19 -16.40 -24.83 3.84
CA ALA A 19 -15.74 -24.11 2.76
C ALA A 19 -16.72 -23.16 2.10
N LYS A 20 -16.22 -22.01 1.65
CA LYS A 20 -16.97 -21.03 0.86
C LYS A 20 -16.26 -20.77 -0.46
N THR A 21 -17.02 -20.32 -1.45
CA THR A 21 -16.46 -19.90 -2.75
C THR A 21 -16.39 -18.39 -2.80
N VAL A 22 -15.20 -17.85 -3.07
CA VAL A 22 -14.97 -16.41 -3.28
C VAL A 22 -14.53 -16.15 -4.71
N THR A 23 -14.78 -14.95 -5.21
CA THR A 23 -14.27 -14.50 -6.51
C THR A 23 -13.14 -13.50 -6.27
N ASP A 24 -11.92 -13.84 -6.71
CA ASP A 24 -10.78 -12.94 -6.55
C ASP A 24 -10.79 -11.80 -7.58
N ILE A 25 -9.87 -10.83 -7.44
CA ILE A 25 -9.83 -9.62 -8.31
C ILE A 25 -9.44 -9.94 -9.76
N THR A 26 -9.01 -11.15 -10.06
CA THR A 26 -8.74 -11.64 -11.44
C THR A 26 -9.96 -12.31 -12.06
N GLY A 27 -11.06 -12.45 -11.29
CA GLY A 27 -12.30 -13.09 -11.71
C GLY A 27 -12.33 -14.61 -11.52
N ARG A 28 -11.32 -15.20 -10.83
CA ARG A 28 -11.27 -16.62 -10.53
C ARG A 28 -12.19 -16.93 -9.36
N GLN A 29 -12.97 -18.00 -9.49
CA GLN A 29 -13.68 -18.60 -8.36
C GLN A 29 -12.77 -19.57 -7.62
N VAL A 30 -12.59 -19.34 -6.32
CA VAL A 30 -11.70 -20.11 -5.46
C VAL A 30 -12.46 -20.63 -4.26
N ILE A 31 -12.36 -21.93 -4.02
CA ILE A 31 -12.91 -22.57 -2.82
C ILE A 31 -11.87 -22.42 -1.71
N ILE A 32 -12.25 -21.79 -0.61
CA ILE A 32 -11.40 -21.54 0.56
C ILE A 32 -12.09 -22.06 1.83
N PRO A 33 -11.35 -22.31 2.91
CA PRO A 33 -11.98 -22.55 4.22
C PRO A 33 -12.91 -21.39 4.59
N ASP A 34 -14.04 -21.67 5.23
CA ASP A 34 -14.97 -20.63 5.67
C ASP A 34 -14.32 -19.60 6.61
N ASN A 35 -13.39 -20.05 7.41
CA ASN A 35 -12.63 -19.21 8.34
C ASN A 35 -11.13 -19.56 8.31
N PRO A 36 -10.35 -19.06 7.33
CA PRO A 36 -8.92 -19.36 7.24
C PRO A 36 -8.17 -18.90 8.50
N GLN A 37 -7.29 -19.77 9.02
CA GLN A 37 -6.52 -19.51 10.25
C GLN A 37 -5.03 -19.52 10.03
N ARG A 38 -4.56 -20.05 8.90
CA ARG A 38 -3.15 -20.19 8.58
C ARG A 38 -2.86 -19.52 7.23
N ILE A 39 -2.79 -18.20 7.25
CA ILE A 39 -2.67 -17.40 6.04
C ILE A 39 -1.19 -17.07 5.78
N VAL A 40 -0.74 -17.28 4.54
CA VAL A 40 0.52 -16.74 4.05
C VAL A 40 0.21 -15.53 3.17
N LEU A 41 0.91 -14.42 3.42
CA LEU A 41 0.85 -13.23 2.57
C LEU A 41 1.99 -13.22 1.55
N GLY A 42 1.69 -12.85 0.33
CA GLY A 42 2.69 -12.62 -0.71
C GLY A 42 3.46 -11.29 -0.56
N GLU A 43 3.01 -10.42 0.33
CA GLU A 43 3.63 -9.14 0.67
C GLU A 43 3.30 -8.77 2.12
N SER A 44 4.30 -8.55 2.98
CA SER A 44 4.04 -8.22 4.39
C SER A 44 3.46 -6.81 4.59
N ARG A 45 3.62 -5.90 3.62
CA ARG A 45 2.96 -4.58 3.66
C ARG A 45 1.44 -4.64 3.49
N MET A 46 0.87 -5.78 3.10
CA MET A 46 -0.57 -6.03 3.23
C MET A 46 -1.07 -5.90 4.69
N LEU A 47 -0.16 -5.92 5.67
CA LEU A 47 -0.50 -5.66 7.08
C LEU A 47 -1.25 -4.34 7.26
N TYR A 48 -0.95 -3.31 6.46
CA TYR A 48 -1.69 -2.04 6.50
C TYR A 48 -3.19 -2.25 6.23
N THR A 49 -3.53 -3.09 5.27
CA THR A 49 -4.93 -3.39 4.92
C THR A 49 -5.57 -4.34 5.93
N LEU A 50 -4.84 -5.36 6.39
CA LEU A 50 -5.34 -6.26 7.44
C LEU A 50 -5.64 -5.49 8.73
N ALA A 51 -4.83 -4.49 9.07
CA ALA A 51 -5.05 -3.65 10.24
C ALA A 51 -6.35 -2.83 10.17
N LEU A 52 -6.84 -2.50 8.97
CA LEU A 52 -8.16 -1.88 8.80
C LEU A 52 -9.29 -2.86 9.09
N LEU A 53 -9.09 -4.15 8.84
CA LEU A 53 -10.13 -5.17 8.87
C LEU A 53 -10.15 -5.96 10.19
N GLU A 54 -8.99 -6.29 10.74
CA GLU A 54 -8.88 -7.09 11.97
C GLU A 54 -8.89 -6.16 13.21
N PRO A 55 -9.83 -6.33 14.14
CA PRO A 55 -10.02 -5.39 15.26
C PRO A 55 -9.02 -5.54 16.40
N GLY A 56 -8.04 -6.42 16.28
CA GLY A 56 -6.99 -6.67 17.29
C GLY A 56 -5.64 -6.81 16.63
N ASN A 57 -4.93 -7.91 16.91
CA ASN A 57 -3.68 -8.21 16.22
C ASN A 57 -3.93 -8.48 14.73
N PRO A 58 -3.52 -7.59 13.81
CA PRO A 58 -3.83 -7.72 12.39
C PRO A 58 -3.11 -8.91 11.72
N ALA A 59 -2.14 -9.50 12.39
CA ALA A 59 -1.38 -10.64 11.90
C ALA A 59 -1.67 -11.94 12.65
N GLN A 60 -2.74 -12.02 13.45
CA GLN A 60 -3.06 -13.18 14.27
C GLN A 60 -3.24 -14.49 13.48
N ARG A 61 -3.60 -14.40 12.21
CA ARG A 61 -3.79 -15.56 11.29
C ARG A 61 -2.59 -15.78 10.39
N ILE A 62 -1.57 -14.91 10.44
CA ILE A 62 -0.45 -14.96 9.51
C ILE A 62 0.61 -15.93 10.00
N VAL A 63 0.92 -16.91 9.16
CA VAL A 63 1.94 -17.93 9.48
C VAL A 63 3.23 -17.76 8.67
N GLY A 64 3.27 -16.80 7.73
CA GLY A 64 4.46 -16.46 6.96
C GLY A 64 4.21 -15.33 5.98
N TRP A 65 5.25 -14.56 5.67
CA TRP A 65 5.25 -13.46 4.70
C TRP A 65 6.68 -13.08 4.28
N PRO A 66 6.89 -12.35 3.17
CA PRO A 66 8.18 -11.74 2.88
C PRO A 66 8.53 -10.67 3.92
N GLY A 67 9.83 -10.44 4.14
CA GLY A 67 10.30 -9.43 5.10
C GLY A 67 10.30 -7.98 4.58
N ASP A 68 9.45 -7.67 3.59
CA ASP A 68 9.44 -6.36 2.91
C ASP A 68 8.97 -5.21 3.80
N LEU A 69 8.05 -5.43 4.75
CA LEU A 69 7.62 -4.40 5.69
C LEU A 69 8.78 -3.97 6.59
N ALA A 70 9.46 -4.92 7.23
CA ALA A 70 10.61 -4.63 8.10
C ALA A 70 11.76 -3.96 7.33
N ARG A 71 11.94 -4.33 6.06
CA ARG A 71 13.01 -3.80 5.19
C ARG A 71 12.73 -2.41 4.67
N TYR A 72 11.52 -2.12 4.22
CA TYR A 72 11.17 -0.89 3.52
C TYR A 72 10.44 0.12 4.39
N ASP A 73 9.83 -0.30 5.50
CA ASP A 73 9.18 0.58 6.47
C ASP A 73 9.44 0.08 7.91
N ALA A 74 10.68 0.24 8.33
CA ALA A 74 11.11 -0.20 9.66
C ALA A 74 10.37 0.53 10.80
N GLN A 75 9.89 1.75 10.56
CA GLN A 75 9.14 2.52 11.55
C GLN A 75 7.74 1.92 11.78
N SER A 76 6.98 1.69 10.70
CA SER A 76 5.69 1.00 10.83
C SER A 76 5.87 -0.41 11.41
N TRP A 77 6.88 -1.15 10.96
CA TRP A 77 7.24 -2.44 11.54
C TRP A 77 7.47 -2.34 13.05
N GLY A 78 8.30 -1.40 13.51
CA GLY A 78 8.60 -1.18 14.92
C GLY A 78 7.34 -0.91 15.75
N ARG A 79 6.41 -0.12 15.23
CA ARG A 79 5.14 0.17 15.92
C ARG A 79 4.24 -1.05 16.03
N TYR A 80 4.12 -1.84 14.96
CA TYR A 80 3.32 -3.07 15.00
C TYR A 80 3.89 -4.12 15.93
N ILE A 81 5.22 -4.35 15.96
CA ILE A 81 5.83 -5.30 16.88
C ILE A 81 5.82 -4.83 18.34
N THR A 82 5.78 -3.50 18.57
CA THR A 82 5.61 -2.95 19.93
C THR A 82 4.18 -3.19 20.42
N ALA A 83 3.17 -2.98 19.58
CA ALA A 83 1.78 -3.22 19.94
C ALA A 83 1.43 -4.72 20.00
N PHE A 84 2.04 -5.53 19.12
CA PHE A 84 1.78 -6.96 18.95
C PHE A 84 3.10 -7.74 18.80
N PRO A 85 3.79 -8.09 19.91
CA PRO A 85 5.13 -8.69 19.87
C PRO A 85 5.23 -10.02 19.09
N ASP A 86 4.13 -10.77 18.99
CA ASP A 86 4.10 -12.02 18.22
C ASP A 86 4.31 -11.83 16.72
N ILE A 87 4.08 -10.63 16.19
CA ILE A 87 4.35 -10.28 14.78
C ILE A 87 5.84 -10.49 14.44
N ALA A 88 6.74 -10.18 15.37
CA ALA A 88 8.19 -10.38 15.18
C ALA A 88 8.61 -11.85 15.03
N ARG A 89 7.75 -12.80 15.44
CA ARG A 89 8.01 -14.24 15.36
C ARG A 89 7.52 -14.89 14.08
N ILE A 90 6.76 -14.16 13.25
CA ILE A 90 6.23 -14.67 11.99
C ILE A 90 7.41 -14.95 11.04
N PRO A 91 7.52 -16.19 10.50
CA PRO A 91 8.56 -16.55 9.54
C PRO A 91 8.61 -15.60 8.34
N GLN A 92 9.80 -15.07 8.08
CA GLN A 92 10.06 -14.24 6.90
C GLN A 92 10.50 -15.14 5.73
N LEU A 93 9.72 -15.13 4.66
CA LEU A 93 9.95 -15.91 3.45
C LEU A 93 10.83 -15.12 2.48
N GLY A 94 11.96 -15.69 2.09
CA GLY A 94 12.88 -15.02 1.17
C GLY A 94 13.61 -13.81 1.78
N ASN A 95 14.08 -12.93 0.93
CA ASN A 95 14.94 -11.78 1.30
C ASN A 95 14.18 -10.44 1.38
N GLY A 96 12.88 -10.46 1.61
CA GLY A 96 12.04 -9.25 1.62
C GLY A 96 11.58 -8.79 0.22
N ASN A 97 11.64 -9.69 -0.75
CA ASN A 97 11.10 -9.47 -2.09
C ASN A 97 10.20 -10.66 -2.45
N LEU A 98 9.00 -10.40 -2.98
CA LEU A 98 8.08 -11.47 -3.40
C LEU A 98 8.75 -12.44 -4.40
N ASN A 99 9.58 -11.91 -5.30
CA ASN A 99 10.33 -12.73 -6.27
C ASN A 99 11.33 -13.69 -5.62
N SER A 100 11.64 -13.54 -4.34
CA SER A 100 12.52 -14.43 -3.57
C SER A 100 11.77 -15.52 -2.79
N VAL A 101 10.45 -15.46 -2.76
CA VAL A 101 9.61 -16.48 -2.13
C VAL A 101 9.50 -17.67 -3.07
N ASN A 102 9.76 -18.87 -2.56
CA ASN A 102 9.57 -20.13 -3.31
C ASN A 102 8.65 -21.09 -2.54
N ALA A 103 8.21 -22.14 -3.24
CA ALA A 103 7.32 -23.14 -2.68
C ALA A 103 7.92 -23.91 -1.50
N GLU A 104 9.23 -24.18 -1.53
CA GLU A 104 9.92 -24.92 -0.47
C GLU A 104 9.88 -24.17 0.87
N MET A 105 9.86 -22.85 0.84
CA MET A 105 9.75 -22.02 2.04
C MET A 105 8.30 -21.94 2.54
N LEU A 106 7.32 -22.02 1.64
CA LEU A 106 5.91 -21.80 1.93
C LEU A 106 5.21 -23.08 2.40
N LEU A 107 5.45 -24.24 1.73
CA LEU A 107 4.76 -25.50 1.99
C LEU A 107 4.93 -26.03 3.43
N PRO A 108 6.11 -25.94 4.08
CA PRO A 108 6.27 -26.37 5.45
C PRO A 108 5.39 -25.63 6.47
N LEU A 109 4.93 -24.41 6.13
CA LEU A 109 4.04 -23.62 6.97
C LEU A 109 2.61 -24.17 6.97
N LYS A 110 2.26 -25.09 6.07
CA LYS A 110 0.94 -25.70 5.92
C LYS A 110 -0.17 -24.62 5.94
N PRO A 111 -0.12 -23.63 5.06
CA PRO A 111 -1.15 -22.62 5.02
C PRO A 111 -2.47 -23.22 4.53
N ASP A 112 -3.56 -22.69 5.04
CA ASP A 112 -4.91 -22.99 4.57
C ASP A 112 -5.42 -22.00 3.53
N LEU A 113 -4.70 -20.87 3.37
CA LEU A 113 -4.91 -19.87 2.33
C LEU A 113 -3.61 -19.09 2.05
N VAL A 114 -3.39 -18.73 0.78
CA VAL A 114 -2.35 -17.78 0.39
C VAL A 114 -2.99 -16.55 -0.26
N ILE A 115 -2.62 -15.35 0.19
CA ILE A 115 -3.08 -14.08 -0.39
C ILE A 115 -1.92 -13.45 -1.15
N LEU A 116 -2.08 -13.34 -2.46
CA LEU A 116 -1.06 -12.80 -3.37
C LEU A 116 -1.41 -11.38 -3.82
N PRO A 117 -0.44 -10.45 -3.87
CA PRO A 117 -0.66 -9.18 -4.53
C PRO A 117 -0.68 -9.37 -6.04
N ARG A 118 -1.54 -8.63 -6.73
CA ARG A 118 -1.41 -8.48 -8.18
C ARG A 118 -0.14 -7.66 -8.47
N LEU A 119 0.73 -8.22 -9.30
CA LEU A 119 1.96 -7.56 -9.73
C LEU A 119 1.81 -7.01 -11.16
N ALA A 120 2.69 -6.07 -11.52
CA ALA A 120 2.81 -5.67 -12.92
C ALA A 120 3.23 -6.89 -13.76
N LYS A 121 2.74 -6.96 -15.00
CA LYS A 121 3.05 -8.08 -15.92
C LYS A 121 4.57 -8.30 -16.02
N GLY A 122 5.00 -9.55 -15.87
CA GLY A 122 6.40 -9.97 -16.01
C GLY A 122 7.15 -10.22 -14.68
N ALA A 123 6.44 -10.43 -13.58
CA ALA A 123 7.06 -10.92 -12.36
C ALA A 123 7.50 -12.38 -12.55
N ASP A 124 8.81 -12.60 -12.55
CA ASP A 124 9.46 -13.86 -12.99
C ASP A 124 9.10 -15.12 -12.18
N ASN A 125 8.49 -14.96 -10.99
CA ASN A 125 8.27 -16.06 -10.05
C ASN A 125 6.79 -16.41 -9.80
N GLU A 126 5.86 -15.67 -10.39
CA GLU A 126 4.43 -15.83 -10.14
C GLU A 126 3.92 -17.21 -10.56
N GLN A 127 4.32 -17.66 -11.75
CA GLN A 127 3.87 -18.94 -12.33
C GLN A 127 4.37 -20.14 -11.51
N SER A 128 5.59 -20.11 -10.99
CA SER A 128 6.15 -21.20 -10.19
C SER A 128 5.45 -21.33 -8.83
N ILE A 129 5.11 -20.21 -8.19
CA ILE A 129 4.33 -20.20 -6.94
C ILE A 129 2.93 -20.76 -7.18
N GLN A 130 2.24 -20.32 -8.24
CA GLN A 130 0.91 -20.82 -8.60
C GLN A 130 0.90 -22.33 -8.83
N GLN A 131 1.86 -22.85 -9.59
CA GLN A 131 2.00 -24.29 -9.87
C GLN A 131 2.20 -25.09 -8.59
N ALA A 132 3.09 -24.63 -7.72
CA ALA A 132 3.38 -25.31 -6.46
C ALA A 132 2.17 -25.33 -5.51
N LEU A 133 1.44 -24.21 -5.38
CA LEU A 133 0.23 -24.13 -4.57
C LEU A 133 -0.87 -25.03 -5.13
N THR A 134 -1.06 -25.07 -6.45
CA THR A 134 -2.02 -25.94 -7.12
C THR A 134 -1.69 -27.42 -6.90
N GLN A 135 -0.43 -27.81 -7.05
CA GLN A 135 0.02 -29.19 -6.80
C GLN A 135 -0.15 -29.62 -5.35
N ALA A 136 0.04 -28.69 -4.41
CA ALA A 136 -0.14 -28.94 -2.99
C ALA A 136 -1.61 -28.87 -2.53
N GLY A 137 -2.54 -28.51 -3.42
CA GLY A 137 -3.96 -28.34 -3.07
C GLY A 137 -4.22 -27.15 -2.13
N ILE A 138 -3.31 -26.16 -2.09
CA ILE A 138 -3.43 -24.97 -1.23
C ILE A 138 -4.16 -23.88 -2.01
N PRO A 139 -5.34 -23.39 -1.54
CA PRO A 139 -6.06 -22.32 -2.20
C PRO A 139 -5.29 -21.01 -2.12
N TYR A 140 -5.35 -20.22 -3.19
CA TYR A 140 -4.80 -18.88 -3.22
C TYR A 140 -5.70 -17.91 -3.95
N ILE A 141 -5.70 -16.65 -3.50
CA ILE A 141 -6.47 -15.55 -4.07
C ILE A 141 -5.58 -14.37 -4.39
N TYR A 142 -6.02 -13.56 -5.34
CA TYR A 142 -5.37 -12.30 -5.68
C TYR A 142 -6.14 -11.10 -5.14
N VAL A 143 -5.40 -10.12 -4.62
CA VAL A 143 -5.86 -8.76 -4.30
C VAL A 143 -5.01 -7.75 -5.06
N ASP A 144 -5.55 -6.57 -5.33
CA ASP A 144 -4.79 -5.48 -5.95
C ASP A 144 -4.92 -4.19 -5.12
N LEU A 145 -3.85 -3.91 -4.42
CA LEU A 145 -3.65 -2.69 -3.64
C LEU A 145 -2.39 -1.98 -4.12
N ARG A 146 -2.04 -2.17 -5.42
CA ARG A 146 -0.75 -1.72 -5.96
C ARG A 146 -0.81 -1.17 -7.39
N ILE A 147 -1.58 -1.77 -8.29
CA ILE A 147 -1.52 -1.50 -9.73
C ILE A 147 -2.70 -0.65 -10.21
N ASP A 148 -3.91 -1.21 -10.18
CA ASP A 148 -5.14 -0.54 -10.62
C ASP A 148 -5.97 -0.14 -9.38
N LEU A 149 -5.47 0.83 -8.62
CA LEU A 149 -5.98 1.18 -7.28
C LEU A 149 -7.42 1.68 -7.32
N LEU A 150 -7.75 2.54 -8.28
CA LEU A 150 -9.11 3.09 -8.41
C LEU A 150 -10.15 2.01 -8.73
N LYS A 151 -9.74 1.00 -9.50
CA LYS A 151 -10.61 -0.11 -9.89
C LYS A 151 -10.71 -1.18 -8.80
N ASN A 152 -9.58 -1.54 -8.19
CA ASN A 152 -9.46 -2.80 -7.44
C ASN A 152 -9.42 -2.63 -5.92
N THR A 153 -9.26 -1.42 -5.37
CA THR A 153 -9.21 -1.21 -3.90
C THR A 153 -10.52 -1.66 -3.23
N VAL A 154 -11.66 -1.20 -3.68
CA VAL A 154 -12.95 -1.59 -3.08
C VAL A 154 -13.25 -3.07 -3.27
N PRO A 155 -13.11 -3.68 -4.47
CA PRO A 155 -13.22 -5.12 -4.63
C PRO A 155 -12.27 -5.92 -3.74
N SER A 156 -11.01 -5.51 -3.60
CA SER A 156 -10.04 -6.19 -2.72
C SER A 156 -10.42 -6.10 -1.24
N LEU A 157 -10.93 -4.96 -0.79
CA LEU A 157 -11.43 -4.79 0.58
C LEU A 157 -12.64 -5.69 0.87
N ARG A 158 -13.61 -5.78 -0.05
CA ARG A 158 -14.76 -6.68 0.09
C ARG A 158 -14.34 -8.13 0.14
N LEU A 159 -13.46 -8.54 -0.77
CA LEU A 159 -12.91 -9.89 -0.80
C LEU A 159 -12.19 -10.24 0.51
N LEU A 160 -11.31 -9.34 1.00
CA LEU A 160 -10.62 -9.56 2.27
C LEU A 160 -11.59 -9.57 3.47
N GLY A 161 -12.59 -8.69 3.47
CA GLY A 161 -13.66 -8.71 4.46
C GLY A 161 -14.41 -10.04 4.49
N GLU A 162 -14.75 -10.60 3.32
CA GLU A 162 -15.39 -11.92 3.19
C GLU A 162 -14.46 -13.05 3.66
N VAL A 163 -13.21 -13.05 3.23
CA VAL A 163 -12.19 -14.04 3.58
C VAL A 163 -11.96 -14.09 5.09
N LEU A 164 -11.87 -12.95 5.74
CA LEU A 164 -11.59 -12.81 7.16
C LEU A 164 -12.84 -12.84 8.05
N ASN A 165 -14.03 -12.94 7.46
CA ASN A 165 -15.33 -12.79 8.15
C ASN A 165 -15.47 -11.44 8.86
N GLN A 166 -14.99 -10.37 8.20
CA GLN A 166 -14.98 -8.98 8.68
C GLN A 166 -15.75 -8.05 7.71
N GLN A 167 -16.83 -8.53 7.11
CA GLN A 167 -17.59 -7.80 6.08
C GLN A 167 -18.08 -6.45 6.59
N SER A 168 -18.66 -6.40 7.80
CA SER A 168 -19.17 -5.15 8.36
C SER A 168 -18.07 -4.10 8.53
N ARG A 169 -16.87 -4.52 8.91
CA ARG A 169 -15.73 -3.62 9.09
C ARG A 169 -15.17 -3.17 7.73
N ALA A 170 -15.13 -4.06 6.75
CA ALA A 170 -14.78 -3.73 5.37
C ALA A 170 -15.76 -2.70 4.79
N ASP A 171 -17.07 -2.90 4.95
CA ASP A 171 -18.10 -1.99 4.46
C ASP A 171 -18.04 -0.62 5.14
N ALA A 172 -17.77 -0.57 6.45
CA ALA A 172 -17.57 0.69 7.17
C ALA A 172 -16.38 1.47 6.62
N PHE A 173 -15.24 0.79 6.39
CA PHE A 173 -14.07 1.43 5.78
C PHE A 173 -14.31 1.82 4.31
N ILE A 174 -14.98 1.00 3.52
CA ILE A 174 -15.34 1.31 2.13
C ILE A 174 -16.21 2.57 2.09
N THR A 175 -17.17 2.72 3.01
CA THR A 175 -18.01 3.91 3.10
C THR A 175 -17.16 5.15 3.38
N PHE A 176 -16.27 5.09 4.36
CA PHE A 176 -15.31 6.16 4.66
C PHE A 176 -14.47 6.50 3.43
N TYR A 177 -13.85 5.50 2.79
CA TYR A 177 -13.03 5.67 1.60
C TYR A 177 -13.79 6.35 0.46
N GLN A 178 -14.98 5.85 0.11
CA GLN A 178 -15.78 6.36 -0.98
C GLN A 178 -16.24 7.80 -0.72
N GLN A 179 -16.64 8.13 0.51
CA GLN A 179 -17.05 9.48 0.88
C GLN A 179 -15.96 10.51 0.58
N HIS A 180 -14.72 10.23 0.94
CA HIS A 180 -13.58 11.12 0.71
C HIS A 180 -13.20 11.19 -0.78
N MET A 181 -13.18 10.05 -1.48
CA MET A 181 -12.90 10.00 -2.93
C MET A 181 -13.97 10.75 -3.73
N ASP A 182 -15.25 10.57 -3.39
CA ASP A 182 -16.36 11.20 -4.08
C ASP A 182 -16.39 12.73 -3.88
N ALA A 183 -15.96 13.21 -2.73
CA ALA A 183 -15.83 14.65 -2.47
C ALA A 183 -14.84 15.30 -3.44
N ILE A 184 -13.71 14.66 -3.72
CA ILE A 184 -12.73 15.13 -4.71
C ILE A 184 -13.30 15.06 -6.12
N ARG A 185 -13.83 13.89 -6.50
CA ARG A 185 -14.38 13.66 -7.84
C ARG A 185 -15.48 14.65 -8.20
N THR A 186 -16.42 14.89 -7.30
CA THR A 186 -17.57 15.76 -7.52
C THR A 186 -17.14 17.21 -7.75
N ARG A 187 -16.18 17.72 -6.97
CA ARG A 187 -15.69 19.09 -7.14
C ARG A 187 -14.90 19.27 -8.43
N LEU A 188 -14.04 18.31 -8.76
CA LEU A 188 -13.27 18.35 -10.00
C LEU A 188 -14.16 18.25 -11.25
N ALA A 189 -15.27 17.50 -11.18
CA ALA A 189 -16.23 17.43 -12.29
C ALA A 189 -16.87 18.80 -12.63
N GLN A 190 -16.92 19.71 -11.67
CA GLN A 190 -17.46 21.07 -11.84
C GLN A 190 -16.37 22.10 -12.18
N TYR A 191 -15.09 21.75 -12.08
CA TYR A 191 -13.98 22.65 -12.33
C TYR A 191 -13.75 22.83 -13.83
N GLN A 192 -13.78 24.08 -14.31
CA GLN A 192 -13.63 24.44 -15.72
C GLN A 192 -12.25 25.03 -16.06
N GLY A 193 -11.36 25.15 -15.06
CA GLY A 193 -10.04 25.73 -15.27
C GLY A 193 -9.03 24.74 -15.87
N ARG A 194 -7.83 25.25 -16.15
CA ARG A 194 -6.70 24.42 -16.62
C ARG A 194 -6.24 23.47 -15.52
N LYS A 195 -5.98 22.21 -15.88
CA LYS A 195 -5.35 21.25 -14.98
C LYS A 195 -3.89 21.64 -14.71
N PRO A 196 -3.43 21.66 -13.46
CA PRO A 196 -2.02 21.89 -13.15
C PRO A 196 -1.14 20.77 -13.70
N THR A 197 -0.02 21.15 -14.34
CA THR A 197 1.01 20.21 -14.73
C THR A 197 1.83 19.79 -13.53
N VAL A 198 2.15 18.50 -13.42
CA VAL A 198 2.78 17.92 -12.24
C VAL A 198 3.98 17.06 -12.61
N MET A 199 5.09 17.25 -11.92
CA MET A 199 6.15 16.27 -11.84
C MET A 199 5.93 15.40 -10.60
N LEU A 200 5.63 14.13 -10.81
CA LEU A 200 5.59 13.12 -9.76
C LEU A 200 6.94 12.39 -9.73
N HIS A 201 7.72 12.58 -8.66
CA HIS A 201 9.04 11.99 -8.49
C HIS A 201 9.04 10.96 -7.38
N LEU A 202 9.17 9.67 -7.74
CA LEU A 202 9.15 8.57 -6.79
C LEU A 202 10.52 8.34 -6.16
N HIS A 203 10.56 8.07 -4.87
CA HIS A 203 11.75 7.70 -4.12
C HIS A 203 12.89 8.74 -4.18
N LEU A 204 12.56 10.02 -4.02
CA LEU A 204 13.57 11.08 -3.94
C LEU A 204 14.62 10.73 -2.87
N GLY A 205 15.90 10.79 -3.25
CA GLY A 205 17.05 10.50 -2.39
C GLY A 205 17.40 9.02 -2.23
N ARG A 206 16.64 8.08 -2.83
CA ARG A 206 16.93 6.64 -2.75
C ARG A 206 17.50 6.03 -4.02
N ARG A 207 17.53 6.76 -5.11
CA ARG A 207 18.06 6.31 -6.41
C ARG A 207 19.15 7.26 -6.87
N ASP A 208 20.18 6.69 -7.46
CA ASP A 208 21.30 7.46 -8.03
C ASP A 208 20.88 8.22 -9.29
N THR A 209 19.74 7.85 -9.91
CA THR A 209 19.20 8.47 -11.11
C THR A 209 17.90 9.20 -10.80
N CYS A 210 17.82 10.46 -11.19
CA CYS A 210 16.55 11.17 -11.33
C CYS A 210 15.90 10.71 -12.64
N CYS A 211 14.61 10.64 -12.84
CA CYS A 211 13.53 10.89 -11.92
C CYS A 211 12.49 9.80 -12.17
N THR A 212 12.45 8.80 -11.33
CA THR A 212 11.46 7.73 -11.45
C THR A 212 10.06 8.28 -11.22
N THR A 213 9.10 7.87 -12.03
CA THR A 213 7.69 8.31 -11.95
C THR A 213 6.72 7.16 -12.17
N ALA A 214 5.44 7.38 -11.85
CA ALA A 214 4.34 6.49 -12.19
C ALA A 214 3.32 7.25 -13.03
N VAL A 215 2.72 6.58 -14.05
CA VAL A 215 1.79 7.20 -14.99
C VAL A 215 0.51 6.40 -15.16
N ASN A 216 0.59 5.18 -15.70
CA ASN A 216 -0.56 4.38 -16.13
C ASN A 216 -0.97 3.36 -15.05
N GLY A 217 -1.33 3.83 -13.86
CA GLY A 217 -1.64 3.03 -12.68
C GLY A 217 -0.88 3.53 -11.45
N ASN A 218 -1.06 2.87 -10.31
CA ASN A 218 -0.39 3.21 -9.06
C ASN A 218 -0.58 4.70 -8.68
N LEU A 219 0.46 5.39 -8.21
CA LEU A 219 0.40 6.82 -7.85
C LEU A 219 0.03 7.72 -9.03
N GLY A 220 0.35 7.31 -10.27
CA GLY A 220 0.00 8.08 -11.47
C GLY A 220 -1.50 8.18 -11.69
N GLU A 221 -2.26 7.11 -11.49
CA GLU A 221 -3.72 7.17 -11.61
C GLU A 221 -4.38 7.93 -10.46
N LEU A 222 -3.82 7.87 -9.24
CA LEU A 222 -4.29 8.66 -8.11
C LEU A 222 -4.07 10.16 -8.34
N LEU A 223 -2.91 10.53 -8.91
CA LEU A 223 -2.62 11.91 -9.31
C LEU A 223 -3.60 12.40 -10.39
N ALA A 224 -3.85 11.58 -11.41
CA ALA A 224 -4.80 11.89 -12.47
C ALA A 224 -6.24 12.03 -11.93
N PHE A 225 -6.64 11.16 -10.99
CA PHE A 225 -7.93 11.23 -10.29
C PHE A 225 -8.08 12.55 -9.52
N ALA A 226 -7.00 13.00 -8.86
CA ALA A 226 -6.94 14.29 -8.17
C ALA A 226 -6.83 15.50 -9.13
N GLY A 227 -6.92 15.30 -10.44
CA GLY A 227 -6.94 16.35 -11.45
C GLY A 227 -5.56 16.82 -11.91
N GLY A 228 -4.48 16.14 -11.56
CA GLY A 228 -3.12 16.48 -12.01
C GLY A 228 -2.86 16.03 -13.45
N ASP A 229 -2.15 16.86 -14.21
CA ASP A 229 -1.60 16.53 -15.53
C ASP A 229 -0.11 16.16 -15.39
N ASN A 230 0.16 14.86 -15.40
CA ASN A 230 1.52 14.36 -15.20
C ASN A 230 2.39 14.62 -16.44
N ILE A 231 3.47 15.39 -16.29
CA ILE A 231 4.40 15.71 -17.40
C ILE A 231 5.05 14.48 -18.05
N ALA A 232 4.98 13.32 -17.42
CA ALA A 232 5.44 12.04 -17.94
C ALA A 232 4.38 11.32 -18.79
N ALA A 233 3.12 11.78 -18.80
CA ALA A 233 2.05 11.19 -19.58
C ALA A 233 2.42 11.14 -21.08
N GLY A 234 2.18 10.01 -21.72
CA GLY A 234 2.56 9.76 -23.12
C GLY A 234 4.05 9.51 -23.35
N LYS A 235 4.94 9.80 -22.41
CA LYS A 235 6.38 9.51 -22.51
C LYS A 235 6.75 8.15 -21.91
N VAL A 236 6.02 7.72 -20.89
CA VAL A 236 6.17 6.43 -20.22
C VAL A 236 5.07 5.48 -20.67
N LYS A 237 5.44 4.29 -21.15
CA LYS A 237 4.49 3.29 -21.69
C LYS A 237 3.90 2.38 -20.62
N GLY A 238 4.64 2.11 -19.55
CA GLY A 238 4.24 1.22 -18.44
C GLY A 238 3.62 1.99 -17.27
N VAL A 239 3.44 1.27 -16.14
CA VAL A 239 3.04 1.88 -14.87
C VAL A 239 4.14 2.79 -14.35
N TYR A 240 5.39 2.36 -14.46
CA TYR A 240 6.58 3.07 -14.00
C TYR A 240 7.51 3.40 -15.16
N GLY A 241 8.26 4.46 -15.02
CA GLY A 241 9.30 4.88 -15.96
C GLY A 241 10.16 6.01 -15.39
N GLU A 242 11.01 6.56 -16.22
CA GLU A 242 11.95 7.60 -15.84
C GLU A 242 11.84 8.79 -16.80
N LEU A 243 11.96 9.99 -16.25
CA LEU A 243 12.21 11.24 -16.96
C LEU A 243 13.63 11.67 -16.69
N SER A 244 14.33 12.22 -17.68
CA SER A 244 15.58 12.91 -17.37
C SER A 244 15.32 14.24 -16.68
N PRO A 245 16.28 14.74 -15.87
CA PRO A 245 16.17 16.06 -15.24
C PRO A 245 15.93 17.18 -16.25
N GLU A 246 16.56 17.09 -17.45
CA GLU A 246 16.38 18.06 -18.54
C GLU A 246 14.95 18.05 -19.10
N GLN A 247 14.35 16.86 -19.21
CA GLN A 247 12.93 16.74 -19.63
C GLN A 247 11.99 17.36 -18.60
N ALA A 248 12.30 17.20 -17.30
CA ALA A 248 11.54 17.80 -16.23
C ALA A 248 11.68 19.33 -16.23
N LEU A 249 12.91 19.81 -16.38
CA LEU A 249 13.21 21.25 -16.47
C LEU A 249 12.55 21.91 -17.69
N ALA A 250 12.62 21.27 -18.85
CA ALA A 250 11.99 21.77 -20.08
C ALA A 250 10.45 21.83 -19.98
N ALA A 251 9.84 20.86 -19.27
CA ALA A 251 8.41 20.84 -19.03
C ALA A 251 7.97 21.89 -18.00
N ASN A 252 8.86 22.27 -17.08
CA ASN A 252 8.66 23.25 -16.01
C ASN A 252 7.26 23.15 -15.35
N PRO A 253 6.96 22.06 -14.64
CA PRO A 253 5.64 21.80 -14.10
C PRO A 253 5.16 22.85 -13.09
N ASP A 254 3.84 23.03 -12.97
CA ASP A 254 3.23 23.94 -11.99
C ASP A 254 3.43 23.47 -10.55
N VAL A 255 3.52 22.14 -10.34
CA VAL A 255 3.67 21.52 -9.03
C VAL A 255 4.70 20.39 -9.12
N TYR A 256 5.60 20.33 -8.14
CA TYR A 256 6.51 19.22 -7.92
C TYR A 256 6.07 18.41 -6.71
N ILE A 257 5.95 17.10 -6.88
CA ILE A 257 5.59 16.19 -5.80
C ILE A 257 6.59 15.05 -5.76
N ALA A 258 7.36 14.99 -4.65
CA ALA A 258 8.25 13.88 -4.36
C ALA A 258 7.58 12.85 -3.46
N THR A 259 7.93 11.58 -3.61
CA THR A 259 7.58 10.57 -2.62
C THR A 259 8.82 9.95 -2.00
N GLY A 260 8.72 9.57 -0.73
CA GLY A 260 9.79 8.92 0.01
C GLY A 260 9.30 8.37 1.33
N MET A 261 10.22 7.81 2.07
CA MET A 261 10.00 7.29 3.41
C MET A 261 11.32 7.26 4.15
N ALA A 262 11.28 7.35 5.48
CA ALA A 262 12.47 7.24 6.30
C ALA A 262 13.18 5.90 6.10
N GLY A 263 14.50 5.91 6.09
CA GLY A 263 15.32 4.71 5.99
C GLY A 263 15.22 3.80 7.22
N PRO A 264 15.75 2.58 7.17
CA PRO A 264 15.66 1.60 8.26
C PRO A 264 16.24 2.08 9.59
N ASP A 265 17.25 2.94 9.54
CA ASP A 265 17.91 3.52 10.69
C ASP A 265 17.34 4.89 11.12
N GLY A 266 16.37 5.42 10.36
CA GLY A 266 15.75 6.73 10.60
C GLY A 266 16.73 7.91 10.54
N LYS A 267 17.98 7.70 10.11
CA LYS A 267 19.09 8.66 10.18
C LYS A 267 19.75 8.97 8.85
N ARG A 268 19.34 8.34 7.76
CA ARG A 268 19.94 8.59 6.44
C ARG A 268 19.51 9.94 5.90
N PHE A 269 20.46 10.89 5.83
CA PHE A 269 20.23 12.21 5.25
C PHE A 269 19.90 12.20 3.75
N SER A 270 20.14 11.09 3.07
CA SER A 270 19.78 10.88 1.65
C SER A 270 18.33 10.43 1.44
N ASP A 271 17.61 10.06 2.50
CA ASP A 271 16.23 9.61 2.41
C ASP A 271 15.28 10.78 2.74
N LEU A 272 14.20 10.88 1.99
CA LEU A 272 13.11 11.79 2.30
C LEU A 272 12.42 11.31 3.57
N MET A 273 12.57 12.08 4.65
CA MET A 273 12.08 11.70 5.98
C MET A 273 10.57 11.90 6.07
N LEU A 274 9.81 10.82 5.94
CA LEU A 274 8.35 10.79 6.05
C LEU A 274 7.90 9.46 6.65
N GLY A 275 6.80 9.49 7.39
CA GLY A 275 6.20 8.32 7.99
C GLY A 275 6.01 8.43 9.50
N PRO A 276 5.71 7.30 10.16
CA PRO A 276 5.59 7.25 11.62
C PRO A 276 6.86 7.78 12.29
N ASP A 277 6.67 8.44 13.43
CA ASP A 277 7.74 8.93 14.32
C ASP A 277 8.69 10.00 13.70
N VAL A 278 8.37 10.50 12.50
CA VAL A 278 9.07 11.62 11.86
C VAL A 278 8.45 12.94 12.32
N THR A 279 9.27 13.88 12.75
CA THR A 279 8.81 15.23 13.12
C THR A 279 8.59 16.11 11.88
N PRO A 280 7.73 17.15 11.95
CA PRO A 280 7.54 18.10 10.84
C PRO A 280 8.83 18.77 10.37
N ARG A 281 9.75 19.07 11.30
CA ARG A 281 11.05 19.65 11.00
C ARG A 281 11.92 18.67 10.18
N GLN A 282 12.02 17.41 10.62
CA GLN A 282 12.76 16.39 9.86
C GLN A 282 12.22 16.23 8.45
N ALA A 283 10.90 16.22 8.28
CA ALA A 283 10.26 16.10 6.97
C ALA A 283 10.63 17.30 6.07
N SER A 284 10.50 18.54 6.55
CA SER A 284 10.79 19.74 5.77
C SER A 284 12.28 19.90 5.45
N ASP A 285 13.15 19.65 6.43
CA ASP A 285 14.61 19.78 6.27
C ASP A 285 15.14 18.73 5.27
N SER A 286 14.59 17.48 5.29
CA SER A 286 14.98 16.44 4.34
C SER A 286 14.56 16.78 2.91
N LEU A 287 13.35 17.31 2.71
CA LEU A 287 12.88 17.74 1.38
C LEU A 287 13.79 18.86 0.83
N ARG A 288 14.07 19.87 1.64
CA ARG A 288 14.96 21.00 1.27
C ARG A 288 16.36 20.49 0.89
N THR A 289 16.95 19.65 1.74
CA THR A 289 18.29 19.11 1.53
C THR A 289 18.39 18.30 0.24
N LEU A 290 17.44 17.41 0.00
CA LEU A 290 17.44 16.56 -1.19
C LEU A 290 17.21 17.35 -2.48
N LEU A 291 16.35 18.38 -2.47
CA LEU A 291 16.16 19.25 -3.63
C LEU A 291 17.40 20.08 -3.94
N LEU A 292 18.14 20.52 -2.92
CA LEU A 292 19.40 21.23 -3.13
C LEU A 292 20.53 20.35 -3.69
N GLN A 293 20.46 19.04 -3.46
CA GLN A 293 21.40 18.05 -4.02
C GLN A 293 21.10 17.70 -5.48
N GLU A 294 19.92 18.08 -5.99
CA GLU A 294 19.47 17.87 -7.36
C GLU A 294 19.49 19.22 -8.13
N PRO A 295 20.64 19.64 -8.68
CA PRO A 295 20.81 21.01 -9.18
C PRO A 295 19.79 21.43 -10.23
N LEU A 296 19.38 20.49 -11.14
CA LEU A 296 18.40 20.81 -12.17
C LEU A 296 16.98 20.94 -11.59
N LEU A 297 16.62 20.13 -10.60
CA LEU A 297 15.29 20.20 -9.98
C LEU A 297 15.12 21.45 -9.12
N SER A 298 16.19 21.95 -8.51
CA SER A 298 16.15 23.20 -7.73
C SER A 298 15.79 24.44 -8.57
N HIS A 299 15.97 24.37 -9.90
CA HIS A 299 15.62 25.43 -10.85
C HIS A 299 14.17 25.37 -11.36
N LEU A 300 13.39 24.33 -10.99
CA LEU A 300 11.97 24.29 -11.34
C LEU A 300 11.22 25.46 -10.71
N SER A 301 10.35 26.11 -11.49
CA SER A 301 9.51 27.20 -10.98
C SER A 301 8.64 26.75 -9.80
N ALA A 302 8.16 25.49 -9.81
CA ALA A 302 7.42 24.92 -8.69
C ALA A 302 8.22 24.93 -7.38
N VAL A 303 9.53 24.68 -7.44
CA VAL A 303 10.41 24.74 -6.27
C VAL A 303 10.59 26.20 -5.82
N GLY A 304 10.90 27.10 -6.74
CA GLY A 304 11.07 28.53 -6.45
C GLY A 304 9.80 29.22 -5.92
N ASN A 305 8.63 28.72 -6.25
CA ASN A 305 7.34 29.28 -5.84
C ASN A 305 6.71 28.59 -4.60
N GLY A 306 7.46 27.69 -3.91
CA GLY A 306 6.94 26.95 -2.77
C GLY A 306 5.84 25.93 -3.11
N ARG A 307 5.74 25.52 -4.39
CA ARG A 307 4.80 24.50 -4.85
C ARG A 307 5.44 23.12 -5.00
N ALA A 308 6.44 22.86 -4.15
CA ALA A 308 7.11 21.57 -4.01
C ALA A 308 6.63 20.87 -2.74
N TRP A 309 6.23 19.61 -2.90
CA TRP A 309 5.67 18.80 -1.83
C TRP A 309 6.42 17.47 -1.71
N SER A 310 6.41 16.91 -0.53
CA SER A 310 6.79 15.52 -0.27
C SER A 310 5.64 14.75 0.34
N MET A 311 5.51 13.46 0.00
CA MET A 311 4.45 12.59 0.49
C MET A 311 5.02 11.21 0.81
N TRP A 312 4.51 10.59 1.89
CA TRP A 312 4.93 9.25 2.31
C TRP A 312 4.62 8.21 1.23
N HIS A 313 5.66 7.50 0.79
CA HIS A 313 5.56 6.63 -0.38
C HIS A 313 4.61 5.45 -0.17
N ASN A 314 4.55 4.87 1.04
CA ASN A 314 3.76 3.66 1.30
C ASN A 314 2.24 3.89 1.34
N PHE A 315 1.75 5.11 1.19
CA PHE A 315 0.30 5.33 1.05
C PHE A 315 -0.32 4.47 -0.07
N TYR A 316 0.39 4.28 -1.18
CA TYR A 316 -0.15 3.54 -2.33
C TYR A 316 -0.35 2.04 -2.09
N LEU A 317 0.29 1.46 -1.07
CA LEU A 317 0.23 0.02 -0.77
C LEU A 317 -0.96 -0.39 0.08
N SER A 318 -1.83 0.53 0.34
CA SER A 318 -3.02 0.32 1.17
C SER A 318 -4.11 1.30 0.79
N PRO A 319 -5.35 1.06 1.23
CA PRO A 319 -6.45 2.02 1.05
C PRO A 319 -6.22 3.37 1.74
N TYR A 320 -5.12 3.55 2.50
CA TYR A 320 -4.72 4.85 3.07
C TYR A 320 -4.43 5.89 1.98
N HIS A 321 -4.24 5.46 0.73
CA HIS A 321 -4.06 6.37 -0.40
C HIS A 321 -5.22 7.36 -0.60
N VAL A 322 -6.38 7.15 0.02
CA VAL A 322 -7.44 8.15 0.06
C VAL A 322 -6.93 9.48 0.63
N VAL A 323 -6.08 9.43 1.66
CA VAL A 323 -5.43 10.63 2.24
C VAL A 323 -4.47 11.27 1.25
N MET A 324 -3.71 10.46 0.49
CA MET A 324 -2.81 10.96 -0.54
C MET A 324 -3.57 11.64 -1.68
N VAL A 325 -4.73 11.13 -2.08
CA VAL A 325 -5.60 11.77 -3.07
C VAL A 325 -6.08 13.14 -2.59
N GLU A 326 -6.47 13.27 -1.31
CA GLU A 326 -6.80 14.57 -0.72
C GLU A 326 -5.60 15.52 -0.72
N MET A 327 -4.40 15.02 -0.41
CA MET A 327 -3.17 15.80 -0.45
C MET A 327 -2.83 16.26 -1.87
N PHE A 328 -2.96 15.38 -2.86
CA PHE A 328 -2.80 15.76 -4.26
C PHE A 328 -3.80 16.85 -4.64
N ALA A 329 -5.08 16.67 -4.34
CA ALA A 329 -6.11 17.65 -4.66
C ALA A 329 -5.82 19.02 -4.01
N LYS A 330 -5.41 19.03 -2.74
CA LYS A 330 -5.07 20.27 -2.02
C LYS A 330 -3.80 20.94 -2.55
N ALA A 331 -2.77 20.17 -2.90
CA ALA A 331 -1.54 20.71 -3.50
C ALA A 331 -1.78 21.31 -4.89
N LEU A 332 -2.67 20.68 -5.67
CA LEU A 332 -2.99 21.09 -7.03
C LEU A 332 -3.95 22.30 -7.07
N TYR A 333 -4.98 22.28 -6.22
CA TYR A 333 -6.09 23.23 -6.22
C TYR A 333 -6.36 23.77 -4.80
N PRO A 334 -5.43 24.53 -4.20
CA PRO A 334 -5.50 24.91 -2.78
C PRO A 334 -6.78 25.70 -2.44
N THR A 335 -7.29 26.50 -3.35
CA THR A 335 -8.53 27.28 -3.16
C THR A 335 -9.77 26.38 -3.26
N LEU A 336 -9.82 25.47 -4.26
CA LEU A 336 -10.97 24.58 -4.49
C LEU A 336 -11.16 23.58 -3.34
N PHE A 337 -10.07 23.16 -2.70
CA PHE A 337 -10.04 22.19 -1.61
C PHE A 337 -9.55 22.80 -0.29
N SER A 338 -9.83 24.11 -0.07
CA SER A 338 -9.38 24.82 1.15
C SER A 338 -9.94 24.22 2.44
N ASP A 339 -11.17 23.69 2.40
CA ASP A 339 -11.89 23.07 3.52
C ASP A 339 -11.52 21.60 3.76
N ILE A 340 -10.81 20.95 2.84
CA ILE A 340 -10.32 19.58 3.06
C ILE A 340 -9.11 19.61 3.98
N ASP A 341 -9.15 18.73 5.00
CA ASP A 341 -8.08 18.55 5.97
C ASP A 341 -7.57 17.08 5.95
N PRO A 342 -6.57 16.77 5.11
CA PRO A 342 -6.00 15.43 5.03
C PRO A 342 -5.40 14.93 6.36
N GLN A 343 -4.94 15.84 7.21
CA GLN A 343 -4.43 15.49 8.54
C GLN A 343 -5.56 14.93 9.42
N ARG A 344 -6.71 15.58 9.39
CA ARG A 344 -7.89 15.13 10.11
C ARG A 344 -8.40 13.80 9.54
N THR A 345 -8.41 13.64 8.22
CA THR A 345 -8.79 12.38 7.56
C THR A 345 -7.87 11.24 7.99
N LEU A 346 -6.56 11.45 8.02
CA LEU A 346 -5.60 10.45 8.47
C LEU A 346 -5.78 10.11 9.96
N GLN A 347 -5.99 11.10 10.81
CA GLN A 347 -6.26 10.88 12.23
C GLN A 347 -7.55 10.08 12.45
N GLN A 348 -8.63 10.40 11.70
CA GLN A 348 -9.88 9.64 11.75
C GLN A 348 -9.69 8.19 11.29
N LEU A 349 -8.91 7.97 10.23
CA LEU A 349 -8.57 6.63 9.76
C LEU A 349 -7.90 5.81 10.87
N TYR A 350 -6.90 6.39 11.54
CA TYR A 350 -6.22 5.72 12.65
C TYR A 350 -7.17 5.43 13.81
N GLN A 351 -7.94 6.43 14.26
CA GLN A 351 -8.84 6.29 15.39
C GLN A 351 -9.97 5.28 15.18
N GLN A 352 -10.51 5.21 13.96
CA GLN A 352 -11.68 4.37 13.69
C GLN A 352 -11.30 2.95 13.26
N PHE A 353 -10.17 2.80 12.58
CA PHE A 353 -9.88 1.56 11.88
C PHE A 353 -8.56 0.89 12.27
N LEU A 354 -7.58 1.58 12.84
CA LEU A 354 -6.29 0.99 13.12
C LEU A 354 -6.11 0.61 14.59
N PRO A 355 -5.41 -0.50 14.88
CA PRO A 355 -5.15 -0.94 16.25
C PRO A 355 -3.91 -0.28 16.88
N ILE A 356 -3.35 0.75 16.25
CA ILE A 356 -2.19 1.51 16.70
C ILE A 356 -2.50 3.00 16.63
N ASP A 357 -1.87 3.78 17.52
CA ASP A 357 -2.10 5.22 17.56
C ASP A 357 -1.46 5.95 16.38
N PHE A 358 -2.06 7.08 15.99
CA PHE A 358 -1.49 7.98 15.02
C PHE A 358 -0.23 8.65 15.56
N SER A 359 0.83 8.71 14.76
CA SER A 359 2.01 9.56 15.00
C SER A 359 2.75 9.84 13.71
N GLY A 360 3.61 10.85 13.74
CA GLY A 360 4.53 11.15 12.66
C GLY A 360 4.05 12.18 11.66
N THR A 361 4.84 12.35 10.59
CA THR A 361 4.63 13.32 9.51
C THR A 361 4.67 12.59 8.18
N TYR A 362 3.59 12.66 7.43
CA TYR A 362 3.39 11.88 6.21
C TYR A 362 3.49 12.70 4.93
N TRP A 363 3.61 14.02 5.05
CA TRP A 363 3.85 14.97 3.96
C TRP A 363 4.48 16.24 4.49
N SER A 364 5.12 16.97 3.59
CA SER A 364 5.63 18.31 3.88
C SER A 364 5.58 19.17 2.62
N GLN A 365 5.45 20.47 2.79
CA GLN A 365 5.60 21.47 1.73
C GLN A 365 6.93 22.18 1.91
N LEU A 366 7.60 22.45 0.81
CA LEU A 366 8.78 23.32 0.83
C LEU A 366 8.35 24.75 1.15
N THR A 367 8.83 25.27 2.28
CA THR A 367 8.65 26.66 2.67
C THR A 367 9.95 27.41 2.46
N HIS A 368 9.86 28.63 1.91
CA HIS A 368 10.98 29.56 1.89
C HIS A 368 10.94 30.32 3.21
N GLU A 369 11.91 30.05 4.09
CA GLU A 369 12.19 30.93 5.23
C GLU A 369 13.02 32.11 4.78
#